data_266faf19813c2f6b8967d057651f9ef7
#
_entry.id   266faf19813c2f6b8967d057651f9ef7
#
_cell.length_a   1.000
_cell.length_b   1.000
_cell.length_c   1.000
_cell.angle_alpha   90.00
_cell.angle_beta   90.00
_cell.angle_gamma   90.00
#
_symmetry.space_group_name_H-M   'P 1'
#
loop_
_entity.id
_entity.type
_entity.pdbx_description
1 polymer ?
#
loop_
_entity_poly.entity_id
_entity_poly.type
_entity_poly.pdbx_seq_one_letter_code
_entity_poly.pdbx_strand_id
1 'polypeptide(L)'
;KIYNLVLDPYVITQSTDEKASEYVAEVLEEYFSIDQATVKKTLEEQPNSRYVVLRRKMTYDEKKPYDDFLSSEDENDQKIISAVSSGIWFEESYQRMYPFSTLACDLIGFTSGDDIGLWGIESYYDKMLSGTDGRKYGYLNDDVDLQKVTEEPHNGKTIVSTVDINIQRIAEKYISEFMQETGAKNVAAL
;
A
#
# COMPACT_ATOMS: atom_id res chain seq x y z
N LYS A 1 -2.31 -1.52 6.08
CA LYS A 1 -1.90 -2.08 4.78
C LYS A 1 -2.31 -1.14 3.66
N ILE A 2 -1.50 -1.07 2.64
CA ILE A 2 -1.78 -0.44 1.34
C ILE A 2 -1.45 -1.44 0.25
N TYR A 3 -1.97 -1.20 -0.95
CA TYR A 3 -1.86 -2.08 -2.10
C TYR A 3 -1.36 -1.30 -3.31
N ASN A 4 -0.43 -1.86 -4.04
CA ASN A 4 -0.07 -1.39 -5.37
C ASN A 4 -0.73 -2.30 -6.39
N LEU A 5 -1.46 -1.72 -7.32
CA LEU A 5 -2.08 -2.43 -8.44
C LEU A 5 -1.04 -2.64 -9.53
N VAL A 6 -0.79 -3.89 -9.85
CA VAL A 6 0.23 -4.31 -10.82
C VAL A 6 -0.41 -5.04 -11.99
N LEU A 7 0.02 -4.69 -13.18
CA LEU A 7 -0.34 -5.33 -14.44
C LEU A 7 0.85 -6.16 -14.94
N ASP A 8 0.56 -7.35 -15.45
CA ASP A 8 1.50 -8.18 -16.22
C ASP A 8 1.13 -8.14 -17.71
N PRO A 9 1.65 -7.18 -18.48
CA PRO A 9 1.36 -7.09 -19.91
C PRO A 9 1.72 -8.35 -20.70
N TYR A 10 2.82 -9.02 -20.32
CA TYR A 10 3.25 -10.23 -21.00
C TYR A 10 2.19 -11.34 -20.93
N VAL A 11 1.63 -11.60 -19.76
CA VAL A 11 0.61 -12.65 -19.59
C VAL A 11 -0.64 -12.31 -20.41
N ILE A 12 -1.05 -11.06 -20.42
CA ILE A 12 -2.25 -10.61 -21.13
C ILE A 12 -2.06 -10.70 -22.65
N THR A 13 -0.91 -10.24 -23.16
CA THR A 13 -0.62 -10.26 -24.61
C THR A 13 -0.36 -11.65 -25.16
N GLN A 14 0.06 -12.60 -24.31
CA GLN A 14 0.23 -14.01 -24.66
C GLN A 14 -1.01 -14.87 -24.39
N SER A 15 -2.10 -14.25 -23.94
CA SER A 15 -3.36 -14.97 -23.71
C SER A 15 -3.90 -15.59 -24.99
N THR A 16 -4.47 -16.78 -24.86
CA THR A 16 -5.22 -17.44 -25.94
C THR A 16 -6.60 -16.84 -26.19
N ASP A 17 -7.08 -16.04 -25.25
CA ASP A 17 -8.34 -15.29 -25.38
C ASP A 17 -8.06 -13.95 -26.08
N GLU A 18 -8.56 -13.81 -27.29
CA GLU A 18 -8.41 -12.58 -28.09
C GLU A 18 -9.00 -11.34 -27.42
N LYS A 19 -9.95 -11.52 -26.49
CA LYS A 19 -10.58 -10.43 -25.72
C LYS A 19 -9.92 -10.11 -24.40
N ALA A 20 -8.87 -10.83 -24.00
CA ALA A 20 -8.22 -10.62 -22.71
C ALA A 20 -7.80 -9.15 -22.50
N SER A 21 -7.25 -8.50 -23.51
CA SER A 21 -6.86 -7.08 -23.44
C SER A 21 -8.05 -6.13 -23.27
N GLU A 22 -9.21 -6.46 -23.87
CA GLU A 22 -10.44 -5.67 -23.72
C GLU A 22 -11.00 -5.85 -22.31
N TYR A 23 -11.14 -7.09 -21.84
CA TYR A 23 -11.63 -7.39 -20.50
C TYR A 23 -10.77 -6.74 -19.41
N VAL A 24 -9.44 -6.79 -19.55
CA VAL A 24 -8.52 -6.12 -18.61
C VAL A 24 -8.73 -4.62 -18.62
N ALA A 25 -8.91 -4.00 -19.79
CA ALA A 25 -9.12 -2.55 -19.88
C ALA A 25 -10.47 -2.14 -19.27
N GLU A 26 -11.55 -2.92 -19.52
CA GLU A 26 -12.87 -2.68 -18.95
C GLU A 26 -12.86 -2.82 -17.42
N VAL A 27 -12.28 -3.88 -16.89
CA VAL A 27 -12.18 -4.13 -15.44
C VAL A 27 -11.34 -3.06 -14.74
N LEU A 28 -10.23 -2.63 -15.34
CA LEU A 28 -9.38 -1.59 -14.76
C LEU A 28 -10.05 -0.21 -14.77
N GLU A 29 -10.89 0.08 -15.76
CA GLU A 29 -11.69 1.30 -15.78
C GLU A 29 -12.81 1.26 -14.74
N GLU A 30 -13.57 0.16 -14.69
CA GLU A 30 -14.74 0.01 -13.82
C GLU A 30 -14.34 0.07 -12.34
N TYR A 31 -13.35 -0.73 -11.92
CA TYR A 31 -13.01 -0.87 -10.51
C TYR A 31 -11.94 0.13 -10.01
N PHE A 32 -11.10 0.64 -10.91
CA PHE A 32 -9.97 1.49 -10.50
C PHE A 32 -9.94 2.84 -11.21
N SER A 33 -10.93 3.15 -12.05
CA SER A 33 -11.02 4.40 -12.81
C SER A 33 -9.75 4.68 -13.64
N ILE A 34 -9.16 3.61 -14.19
CA ILE A 34 -8.01 3.72 -15.10
C ILE A 34 -8.54 3.67 -16.53
N ASP A 35 -8.32 4.75 -17.27
CA ASP A 35 -8.79 4.89 -18.64
C ASP A 35 -8.31 3.76 -19.55
N GLN A 36 -9.24 3.15 -20.33
CA GLN A 36 -8.95 2.02 -21.21
C GLN A 36 -7.84 2.35 -22.23
N ALA A 37 -7.79 3.58 -22.73
CA ALA A 37 -6.76 3.99 -23.67
C ALA A 37 -5.35 3.92 -23.02
N THR A 38 -5.25 4.27 -21.74
CA THR A 38 -4.01 4.17 -20.97
C THR A 38 -3.59 2.70 -20.81
N VAL A 39 -4.54 1.80 -20.52
CA VAL A 39 -4.25 0.37 -20.37
C VAL A 39 -3.79 -0.22 -21.72
N LYS A 40 -4.52 0.04 -22.80
CA LYS A 40 -4.18 -0.44 -24.16
C LYS A 40 -2.80 0.06 -24.60
N LYS A 41 -2.53 1.34 -24.39
CA LYS A 41 -1.21 1.93 -24.64
C LYS A 41 -0.09 1.24 -23.86
N THR A 42 -0.32 0.93 -22.58
CA THR A 42 0.65 0.22 -21.76
C THR A 42 0.95 -1.19 -22.29
N LEU A 43 -0.09 -1.91 -22.72
CA LEU A 43 0.06 -3.24 -23.32
C LEU A 43 0.84 -3.19 -24.65
N GLU A 44 0.63 -2.15 -25.47
CA GLU A 44 1.34 -1.94 -26.74
C GLU A 44 2.80 -1.51 -26.54
N GLU A 45 3.07 -0.58 -25.61
CA GLU A 45 4.41 -0.05 -25.38
C GLU A 45 5.31 -1.01 -24.60
N GLN A 46 4.74 -1.86 -23.74
CA GLN A 46 5.48 -2.75 -22.85
C GLN A 46 5.00 -4.21 -22.89
N PRO A 47 4.82 -4.84 -24.09
CA PRO A 47 4.20 -6.16 -24.21
C PRO A 47 5.00 -7.29 -23.56
N ASN A 48 6.29 -7.09 -23.32
CA ASN A 48 7.18 -8.06 -22.69
C ASN A 48 7.43 -7.82 -21.21
N SER A 49 6.85 -6.74 -20.64
CA SER A 49 6.96 -6.46 -19.23
C SER A 49 6.07 -7.40 -18.41
N ARG A 50 6.57 -7.86 -17.28
CA ARG A 50 5.80 -8.66 -16.30
C ARG A 50 5.43 -7.85 -15.06
N TYR A 51 5.81 -6.58 -15.03
CA TYR A 51 5.59 -5.74 -13.87
C TYR A 51 5.42 -4.28 -14.28
N VAL A 52 4.18 -3.82 -14.30
CA VAL A 52 3.83 -2.41 -14.52
C VAL A 52 2.90 -1.97 -13.40
N VAL A 53 3.35 -1.02 -12.58
CA VAL A 53 2.53 -0.48 -11.50
C VAL A 53 1.59 0.58 -12.07
N LEU A 54 0.29 0.30 -12.09
CA LEU A 54 -0.73 1.21 -12.60
C LEU A 54 -1.19 2.21 -11.53
N ARG A 55 -1.34 1.75 -10.28
CA ARG A 55 -1.78 2.60 -9.16
C ARG A 55 -1.05 2.19 -7.88
N ARG A 56 -0.64 3.19 -7.09
CA ARG A 56 0.10 2.98 -5.84
C ARG A 56 -0.73 3.39 -4.64
N LYS A 57 -0.41 2.82 -3.48
CA LYS A 57 -0.92 3.23 -2.17
C LYS A 57 -2.44 3.19 -2.07
N MET A 58 -3.07 2.23 -2.71
CA MET A 58 -4.52 1.99 -2.59
C MET A 58 -4.86 1.46 -1.20
N THR A 59 -6.00 1.89 -0.69
CA THR A 59 -6.56 1.35 0.55
C THR A 59 -7.26 0.01 0.29
N TYR A 60 -7.59 -0.71 1.36
CA TYR A 60 -8.42 -1.91 1.25
C TYR A 60 -9.81 -1.61 0.69
N ASP A 61 -10.42 -0.48 1.08
CA ASP A 61 -11.75 -0.09 0.61
C ASP A 61 -11.79 0.16 -0.90
N GLU A 62 -10.70 0.68 -1.47
CA GLU A 62 -10.56 0.86 -2.92
C GLU A 62 -10.33 -0.46 -3.67
N LYS A 63 -9.72 -1.46 -3.03
CA LYS A 63 -9.48 -2.80 -3.59
C LYS A 63 -10.70 -3.71 -3.47
N LYS A 64 -11.47 -3.57 -2.41
CA LYS A 64 -12.56 -4.48 -2.03
C LYS A 64 -13.58 -4.74 -3.16
N PRO A 65 -14.06 -3.75 -3.91
CA PRO A 65 -15.02 -4.02 -5.01
C PRO A 65 -14.50 -5.01 -6.04
N TYR A 66 -13.18 -4.95 -6.32
CA TYR A 66 -12.54 -5.92 -7.22
C TYR A 66 -12.41 -7.31 -6.60
N ASP A 67 -12.11 -7.42 -5.30
CA ASP A 67 -12.10 -8.71 -4.60
C ASP A 67 -13.49 -9.35 -4.57
N ASP A 68 -14.53 -8.53 -4.39
CA ASP A 68 -15.94 -8.97 -4.44
C ASP A 68 -16.29 -9.46 -5.85
N PHE A 69 -15.86 -8.76 -6.91
CA PHE A 69 -16.00 -9.21 -8.30
C PHE A 69 -15.29 -10.54 -8.56
N LEU A 70 -14.05 -10.72 -8.09
CA LEU A 70 -13.33 -11.98 -8.26
C LEU A 70 -14.04 -13.18 -7.58
N SER A 71 -14.92 -12.89 -6.64
CA SER A 71 -15.71 -13.89 -5.91
C SER A 71 -17.11 -14.11 -6.53
N SER A 72 -17.42 -13.48 -7.68
CA SER A 72 -18.69 -13.63 -8.36
C SER A 72 -18.87 -15.06 -8.89
N GLU A 73 -20.07 -15.59 -8.74
CA GLU A 73 -20.49 -16.90 -9.29
C GLU A 73 -21.23 -16.78 -10.64
N ASP A 74 -21.39 -15.55 -11.16
CA ASP A 74 -22.03 -15.33 -12.47
C ASP A 74 -21.16 -15.88 -13.61
N GLU A 75 -21.77 -16.59 -14.56
CA GLU A 75 -21.05 -17.24 -15.66
C GLU A 75 -20.34 -16.23 -16.58
N ASN A 76 -20.88 -15.02 -16.74
CA ASN A 76 -20.24 -13.99 -17.57
C ASN A 76 -19.03 -13.40 -16.85
N ASP A 77 -19.18 -13.14 -15.55
CA ASP A 77 -18.08 -12.67 -14.71
C ASP A 77 -16.94 -13.69 -14.67
N GLN A 78 -17.26 -14.97 -14.54
CA GLN A 78 -16.25 -16.04 -14.49
C GLN A 78 -15.38 -16.09 -15.75
N LYS A 79 -15.91 -15.79 -16.93
CA LYS A 79 -15.13 -15.68 -18.17
C LYS A 79 -14.14 -14.52 -18.10
N ILE A 80 -14.62 -13.36 -17.64
CA ILE A 80 -13.78 -12.16 -17.47
C ILE A 80 -12.72 -12.39 -16.39
N ILE A 81 -13.14 -12.94 -15.23
CA ILE A 81 -12.24 -13.28 -14.12
C ILE A 81 -11.11 -14.20 -14.57
N SER A 82 -11.43 -15.23 -15.35
CA SER A 82 -10.44 -16.15 -15.90
C SER A 82 -9.38 -15.43 -16.76
N ALA A 83 -9.81 -14.45 -17.57
CA ALA A 83 -8.92 -13.69 -18.44
C ALA A 83 -8.05 -12.67 -17.66
N VAL A 84 -8.59 -12.04 -16.59
CA VAL A 84 -7.91 -10.93 -15.90
C VAL A 84 -7.10 -11.38 -14.69
N SER A 85 -7.48 -12.47 -14.01
CA SER A 85 -6.88 -12.90 -12.75
C SER A 85 -5.40 -13.27 -12.84
N SER A 86 -4.93 -13.67 -14.01
CA SER A 86 -3.52 -13.99 -14.24
C SER A 86 -2.66 -12.76 -14.58
N GLY A 87 -3.30 -11.69 -15.06
CA GLY A 87 -2.61 -10.48 -15.52
C GLY A 87 -2.70 -9.29 -14.59
N ILE A 88 -3.58 -9.34 -13.58
CA ILE A 88 -3.76 -8.28 -12.57
C ILE A 88 -3.51 -8.85 -11.19
N TRP A 89 -2.65 -8.22 -10.42
CA TRP A 89 -2.38 -8.61 -9.05
C TRP A 89 -2.03 -7.42 -8.16
N PHE A 90 -2.00 -7.63 -6.85
CA PHE A 90 -1.73 -6.61 -5.87
C PHE A 90 -0.49 -6.94 -5.08
N GLU A 91 0.40 -5.96 -4.98
CA GLU A 91 1.53 -5.99 -4.09
C GLU A 91 1.12 -5.33 -2.77
N GLU A 92 1.11 -6.12 -1.70
CA GLU A 92 0.83 -5.60 -0.36
C GLU A 92 2.05 -4.87 0.19
N SER A 93 1.79 -3.73 0.80
CA SER A 93 2.79 -2.95 1.53
C SER A 93 2.16 -2.36 2.80
N TYR A 94 2.99 -1.75 3.61
CA TYR A 94 2.55 -1.04 4.80
C TYR A 94 2.92 0.44 4.67
N GLN A 95 2.09 1.29 5.23
CA GLN A 95 2.36 2.71 5.33
C GLN A 95 1.98 3.17 6.73
N ARG A 96 2.85 3.99 7.33
CA ARG A 96 2.55 4.64 8.60
C ARG A 96 1.40 5.62 8.41
N MET A 97 0.43 5.60 9.31
CA MET A 97 -0.71 6.50 9.31
C MET A 97 -0.76 7.28 10.61
N TYR A 98 -1.00 8.58 10.50
CA TYR A 98 -1.14 9.50 11.63
C TYR A 98 -2.59 10.00 11.70
N PRO A 99 -3.48 9.30 12.45
CA PRO A 99 -4.93 9.58 12.42
C PRO A 99 -5.31 10.99 12.87
N PHE A 100 -4.46 11.62 13.70
CA PHE A 100 -4.68 12.97 14.21
C PHE A 100 -3.86 14.05 13.48
N SER A 101 -3.36 13.72 12.29
CA SER A 101 -2.60 14.64 11.45
C SER A 101 -1.40 15.27 12.17
N THR A 102 -1.44 16.57 12.43
CA THR A 102 -0.33 17.33 13.04
C THR A 102 -0.31 17.32 14.56
N LEU A 103 -1.33 16.74 15.23
CA LEU A 103 -1.41 16.72 16.68
C LEU A 103 -0.21 15.99 17.31
N ALA A 104 0.50 16.66 18.21
CA ALA A 104 1.71 16.18 18.85
C ALA A 104 2.82 15.73 17.86
N CYS A 105 2.87 16.32 16.67
CA CYS A 105 3.79 15.89 15.61
C CYS A 105 5.27 15.97 16.03
N ASP A 106 5.66 16.96 16.81
CA ASP A 106 7.03 17.11 17.29
C ASP A 106 7.44 16.01 18.29
N LEU A 107 6.47 15.50 19.05
CA LEU A 107 6.68 14.42 20.01
C LEU A 107 6.63 13.06 19.32
N ILE A 108 5.59 12.81 18.53
CA ILE A 108 5.40 11.54 17.83
C ILE A 108 6.49 11.35 16.78
N GLY A 109 6.74 12.39 16.00
CA GLY A 109 7.68 12.34 14.90
C GLY A 109 7.07 11.72 13.63
N PHE A 110 7.92 11.28 12.72
CA PHE A 110 7.53 10.71 11.44
C PHE A 110 8.55 9.69 10.94
N THR A 111 8.11 8.88 9.99
CA THR A 111 8.93 7.88 9.30
C THR A 111 9.28 8.34 7.88
N SER A 112 10.36 7.78 7.33
CA SER A 112 10.71 7.90 5.91
C SER A 112 9.76 7.10 5.02
N GLY A 113 9.96 7.19 3.70
CA GLY A 113 9.26 6.33 2.73
C GLY A 113 9.57 4.84 2.88
N ASP A 114 10.68 4.50 3.54
CA ASP A 114 11.11 3.13 3.84
C ASP A 114 10.74 2.70 5.27
N ASP A 115 9.77 3.38 5.88
CA ASP A 115 9.26 3.14 7.23
C ASP A 115 10.32 3.26 8.36
N ILE A 116 11.44 3.95 8.12
CA ILE A 116 12.47 4.21 9.13
C ILE A 116 12.08 5.47 9.91
N GLY A 117 12.05 5.38 11.23
CA GLY A 117 11.75 6.51 12.12
C GLY A 117 12.81 7.61 12.05
N LEU A 118 12.43 8.83 11.63
CA LEU A 118 13.35 9.94 11.44
C LEU A 118 13.34 10.95 12.61
N TRP A 119 12.25 11.06 13.35
CA TRP A 119 12.08 12.04 14.41
C TRP A 119 11.21 11.51 15.55
N GLY A 120 11.30 12.14 16.73
CA GLY A 120 10.45 11.92 17.89
C GLY A 120 10.45 10.47 18.42
N ILE A 121 9.28 10.03 18.85
CA ILE A 121 9.04 8.66 19.34
C ILE A 121 9.31 7.63 18.23
N GLU A 122 8.94 7.92 16.99
CA GLU A 122 9.19 7.04 15.85
C GLU A 122 10.69 6.74 15.69
N SER A 123 11.55 7.76 15.79
CA SER A 123 13.01 7.57 15.70
C SER A 123 13.59 6.88 16.93
N TYR A 124 13.16 7.29 18.13
CA TYR A 124 13.73 6.76 19.36
C TYR A 124 13.44 5.27 19.55
N TYR A 125 12.24 4.85 19.18
CA TYR A 125 11.78 3.46 19.32
C TYR A 125 11.72 2.69 18.01
N ASP A 126 12.37 3.17 16.95
CA ASP A 126 12.33 2.59 15.61
C ASP A 126 12.57 1.08 15.61
N LYS A 127 13.63 0.60 16.24
CA LYS A 127 13.95 -0.84 16.36
C LYS A 127 12.86 -1.68 17.06
N MET A 128 12.06 -1.04 17.92
CA MET A 128 10.97 -1.74 18.62
C MET A 128 9.68 -1.71 17.81
N LEU A 129 9.47 -0.65 17.02
CA LEU A 129 8.27 -0.44 16.21
C LEU A 129 8.31 -1.19 14.89
N SER A 130 9.47 -1.28 14.25
CA SER A 130 9.62 -1.86 12.91
C SER A 130 9.45 -3.38 12.88
N GLY A 131 9.78 -4.10 13.96
CA GLY A 131 9.77 -5.56 13.96
C GLY A 131 10.87 -6.17 13.08
N THR A 132 10.57 -7.32 12.47
CA THR A 132 11.51 -8.02 11.57
C THR A 132 10.71 -8.61 10.42
N ASP A 133 11.15 -8.31 9.20
CA ASP A 133 10.51 -8.82 7.99
C ASP A 133 10.68 -10.33 7.86
N GLY A 134 9.62 -10.98 7.40
CA GLY A 134 9.68 -12.38 7.01
C GLY A 134 10.39 -12.55 5.66
N ARG A 135 10.82 -13.77 5.38
CA ARG A 135 11.47 -14.12 4.11
C ARG A 135 10.85 -15.35 3.50
N LYS A 136 10.67 -15.31 2.18
CA LYS A 136 10.31 -16.51 1.40
C LYS A 136 11.37 -16.72 0.34
N TYR A 137 12.03 -17.84 0.39
CA TYR A 137 13.04 -18.20 -0.61
C TYR A 137 12.94 -19.68 -0.96
N GLY A 138 13.41 -20.02 -2.16
CA GLY A 138 13.50 -21.38 -2.63
C GLY A 138 14.94 -21.74 -2.95
N TYR A 139 15.32 -22.99 -2.67
CA TYR A 139 16.57 -23.57 -3.10
C TYR A 139 16.33 -24.97 -3.69
N LEU A 140 17.20 -25.38 -4.58
CA LEU A 140 17.22 -26.75 -5.08
C LEU A 140 17.99 -27.63 -4.10
N ASN A 141 17.39 -28.75 -3.70
CA ASN A 141 18.08 -29.77 -2.92
C ASN A 141 18.99 -30.63 -3.81
N ASP A 142 19.69 -31.60 -3.22
CA ASP A 142 20.61 -32.49 -3.94
C ASP A 142 19.88 -33.34 -5.00
N ASP A 143 18.58 -33.56 -4.85
CA ASP A 143 17.72 -34.29 -5.80
C ASP A 143 17.09 -33.38 -6.87
N VAL A 144 17.51 -32.12 -6.92
CA VAL A 144 17.00 -31.07 -7.86
C VAL A 144 15.53 -30.70 -7.63
N ASP A 145 14.98 -31.03 -6.45
CA ASP A 145 13.64 -30.60 -6.07
C ASP A 145 13.66 -29.18 -5.45
N LEU A 146 12.67 -28.36 -5.82
CA LEU A 146 12.52 -26.99 -5.30
C LEU A 146 11.96 -27.04 -3.86
N GLN A 147 12.82 -26.78 -2.89
CA GLN A 147 12.44 -26.59 -1.50
C GLN A 147 12.09 -25.12 -1.25
N LYS A 148 10.91 -24.88 -0.65
CA LYS A 148 10.45 -23.52 -0.27
C LYS A 148 10.58 -23.36 1.24
N VAL A 149 11.27 -22.31 1.66
CA VAL A 149 11.41 -21.94 3.07
C VAL A 149 10.65 -20.64 3.29
N THR A 150 9.85 -20.59 4.34
CA THR A 150 9.14 -19.38 4.79
C THR A 150 9.60 -19.08 6.21
N GLU A 151 10.19 -17.92 6.39
CA GLU A 151 10.45 -17.33 7.70
C GLU A 151 9.33 -16.33 7.97
N GLU A 152 8.56 -16.55 9.03
CA GLU A 152 7.44 -15.70 9.37
C GLU A 152 7.91 -14.31 9.87
N PRO A 153 7.21 -13.21 9.53
CA PRO A 153 7.53 -11.91 10.04
C PRO A 153 7.23 -11.78 11.54
N HIS A 154 8.06 -11.04 12.24
CA HIS A 154 7.81 -10.67 13.64
C HIS A 154 7.34 -9.23 13.72
N ASN A 155 6.09 -9.02 14.14
CA ASN A 155 5.52 -7.68 14.29
C ASN A 155 6.28 -6.85 15.31
N GLY A 156 6.41 -5.56 15.05
CA GLY A 156 6.92 -4.59 16.00
C GLY A 156 6.04 -4.47 17.24
N LYS A 157 6.56 -3.80 18.27
CA LYS A 157 5.86 -3.58 19.54
C LYS A 157 4.98 -2.34 19.47
N THR A 158 3.93 -2.31 20.28
CA THR A 158 3.10 -1.12 20.49
C THR A 158 3.69 -0.28 21.60
N ILE A 159 3.77 1.04 21.39
CA ILE A 159 4.18 2.01 22.38
C ILE A 159 2.93 2.75 22.88
N VAL A 160 2.73 2.77 24.18
CA VAL A 160 1.66 3.52 24.85
C VAL A 160 2.29 4.72 25.54
N SER A 161 1.92 5.93 25.11
CA SER A 161 2.35 7.18 25.72
C SER A 161 1.37 7.65 26.79
N THR A 162 1.82 8.53 27.66
CA THR A 162 0.99 9.19 28.67
C THR A 162 0.39 10.52 28.18
N VAL A 163 0.54 10.83 26.90
CA VAL A 163 -0.02 12.05 26.31
C VAL A 163 -1.53 11.95 26.25
N ASP A 164 -2.21 12.89 26.92
CA ASP A 164 -3.66 13.03 26.81
C ASP A 164 -4.00 13.88 25.60
N ILE A 165 -4.78 13.29 24.69
CA ILE A 165 -5.13 13.88 23.39
C ILE A 165 -5.96 15.15 23.55
N ASN A 166 -6.80 15.26 24.62
CA ASN A 166 -7.64 16.43 24.83
C ASN A 166 -6.82 17.59 25.39
N ILE A 167 -5.91 17.29 26.33
CA ILE A 167 -4.99 18.29 26.86
C ILE A 167 -4.07 18.80 25.74
N GLN A 168 -3.55 17.90 24.91
CA GLN A 168 -2.69 18.27 23.79
C GLN A 168 -3.41 19.19 22.80
N ARG A 169 -4.64 18.88 22.42
CA ARG A 169 -5.46 19.73 21.53
C ARG A 169 -5.70 21.11 22.08
N ILE A 170 -6.00 21.20 23.39
CA ILE A 170 -6.22 22.50 24.07
C ILE A 170 -4.92 23.30 24.06
N ALA A 171 -3.80 22.69 24.42
CA ALA A 171 -2.50 23.34 24.43
C ALA A 171 -2.11 23.87 23.03
N GLU A 172 -2.21 23.04 21.99
CA GLU A 172 -1.88 23.46 20.63
C GLU A 172 -2.80 24.58 20.11
N LYS A 173 -4.08 24.53 20.46
CA LYS A 173 -5.01 25.61 20.11
C LYS A 173 -4.54 26.96 20.69
N TYR A 174 -4.27 27.00 21.98
CA TYR A 174 -3.84 28.25 22.64
C TYR A 174 -2.44 28.70 22.19
N ILE A 175 -1.53 27.76 21.91
CA ILE A 175 -0.23 28.08 21.30
C ILE A 175 -0.44 28.75 19.94
N SER A 176 -1.31 28.19 19.09
CA SER A 176 -1.59 28.73 17.78
C SER A 176 -2.22 30.13 17.83
N GLU A 177 -3.19 30.33 18.73
CA GLU A 177 -3.81 31.63 18.96
C GLU A 177 -2.77 32.67 19.43
N PHE A 178 -1.93 32.31 20.39
CA PHE A 178 -0.87 33.17 20.90
C PHE A 178 0.16 33.53 19.81
N MET A 179 0.54 32.59 18.97
CA MET A 179 1.45 32.85 17.85
C MET A 179 0.84 33.84 16.84
N GLN A 180 -0.46 33.74 16.56
CA GLN A 180 -1.16 34.66 15.67
C GLN A 180 -1.25 36.09 16.25
N GLU A 181 -1.54 36.20 17.54
CA GLU A 181 -1.66 37.48 18.23
C GLU A 181 -0.33 38.22 18.40
N THR A 182 0.73 37.47 18.70
CA THR A 182 2.04 38.08 19.03
C THR A 182 3.02 38.11 17.87
N GLY A 183 2.76 37.35 16.79
CA GLY A 183 3.70 37.14 15.70
C GLY A 183 4.92 36.32 16.08
N ALA A 184 4.88 35.59 17.21
CA ALA A 184 5.96 34.72 17.64
C ALA A 184 6.17 33.56 16.65
N LYS A 185 7.43 33.26 16.33
CA LYS A 185 7.77 32.17 15.38
C LYS A 185 7.86 30.81 16.05
N ASN A 186 8.22 30.77 17.34
CA ASN A 186 8.36 29.53 18.10
C ASN A 186 7.76 29.75 19.48
N VAL A 187 6.93 28.82 19.93
CA VAL A 187 6.27 28.80 21.23
C VAL A 187 6.27 27.37 21.75
N ALA A 188 6.49 27.21 23.04
CA ALA A 188 6.37 25.93 23.72
C ALA A 188 5.53 26.10 24.99
N ALA A 189 4.75 25.11 25.35
CA ALA A 189 4.04 24.98 26.62
C ALA A 189 4.62 23.81 27.40
N LEU A 190 4.90 24.02 28.70
CA LEU A 190 5.44 23.02 29.62
C LEU A 190 4.47 22.81 30.77
#